data_7539f7d54e115156d68ab6e005f22205
#
_entry.id   7539f7d54e115156d68ab6e005f22205
#
_cell.length_a   1.000
_cell.length_b   1.000
_cell.length_c   1.000
_cell.angle_alpha   90.00
_cell.angle_beta   90.00
_cell.angle_gamma   90.00
#
_symmetry.space_group_name_H-M   'P 1'
#
loop_
_entity.id
_entity.type
_entity.pdbx_description
1 polymer ?
#
loop_
_entity_poly.entity_id
_entity_poly.type
_entity_poly.pdbx_seq_one_letter_code
_entity_poly.pdbx_strand_id
1 'polypeptide(L)'
;KKIEIPPEDLPDVQKRNILAIKANSQNQLMVRNVVFSDPDMISDFILRFYQTSEIENKPEENFPLYSTATVGLCDLRMAELEAKIEEADKVGATDLLKFFSSASEEWNKKKKAIRLYGKSELREIDKQAHIRIEVQEATAYSIFTQIHNEIEEAVVELRNTKCKELFGEPYTLVKQRYNQDSDARDKEILDLIEILYPARIIEVTPKN
;
A
#
# COMPACT_ATOMS: atom_id res chain seq x y z
N LYS A 1 -3.57 -25.62 25.71
CA LYS A 1 -4.46 -25.81 24.54
C LYS A 1 -4.16 -24.69 23.59
N LYS A 2 -3.54 -24.99 22.46
CA LYS A 2 -3.37 -24.05 21.36
C LYS A 2 -4.78 -23.71 20.86
N ILE A 3 -5.19 -22.46 20.97
CA ILE A 3 -6.37 -21.97 20.29
C ILE A 3 -5.96 -21.84 18.82
N GLU A 4 -6.34 -22.79 18.00
CA GLU A 4 -6.30 -22.64 16.56
C GLU A 4 -7.38 -21.60 16.22
N ILE A 5 -6.92 -20.40 15.85
CA ILE A 5 -7.79 -19.42 15.19
C ILE A 5 -8.16 -20.09 13.86
N PRO A 6 -9.45 -20.35 13.58
CA PRO A 6 -9.83 -20.86 12.27
C PRO A 6 -9.29 -19.86 11.24
N PRO A 7 -8.78 -20.31 10.07
CA PRO A 7 -8.49 -19.40 9.00
C PRO A 7 -9.80 -18.64 8.74
N GLU A 8 -9.84 -17.37 9.09
CA GLU A 8 -10.87 -16.50 8.55
C GLU A 8 -10.81 -16.72 7.04
N ASP A 9 -11.93 -17.06 6.43
CA ASP A 9 -12.07 -17.05 5.00
C ASP A 9 -11.69 -15.63 4.56
N LEU A 10 -10.42 -15.47 4.18
CA LEU A 10 -9.92 -14.22 3.65
C LEU A 10 -10.81 -13.93 2.46
N PRO A 11 -11.59 -12.85 2.47
CA PRO A 11 -12.48 -12.55 1.36
C PRO A 11 -11.64 -12.58 0.09
N ASP A 12 -12.12 -13.32 -0.92
CA ASP A 12 -11.44 -13.42 -2.22
C ASP A 12 -11.06 -12.02 -2.68
N VAL A 13 -9.77 -11.77 -2.77
CA VAL A 13 -9.27 -10.45 -3.17
C VAL A 13 -9.77 -10.18 -4.58
N GLN A 14 -10.56 -9.14 -4.75
CA GLN A 14 -11.12 -8.78 -6.05
C GLN A 14 -9.99 -8.58 -7.07
N LYS A 15 -10.14 -9.14 -8.27
CA LYS A 15 -9.13 -9.05 -9.35
C LYS A 15 -8.69 -7.62 -9.66
N ARG A 16 -9.58 -6.65 -9.49
CA ARG A 16 -9.31 -5.22 -9.63
C ARG A 16 -8.24 -4.68 -8.69
N ASN A 17 -8.09 -5.31 -7.50
CA ASN A 17 -7.13 -4.94 -6.47
C ASN A 17 -5.74 -5.57 -6.69
N ILE A 18 -5.58 -6.38 -7.73
CA ILE A 18 -4.32 -7.08 -7.99
C ILE A 18 -3.71 -6.60 -9.30
N LEU A 19 -2.53 -6.01 -9.22
CA LEU A 19 -1.67 -5.81 -10.39
C LEU A 19 -0.69 -6.98 -10.46
N ALA A 20 -1.06 -8.04 -11.21
CA ALA A 20 -0.20 -9.21 -11.36
C ALA A 20 0.83 -8.97 -12.46
N ILE A 21 2.11 -9.02 -12.11
CA ILE A 21 3.26 -8.99 -13.01
C ILE A 21 3.80 -10.41 -13.06
N LYS A 22 3.76 -11.01 -14.25
CA LYS A 22 4.16 -12.40 -14.45
C LYS A 22 5.41 -12.48 -15.32
N ALA A 23 6.32 -13.37 -14.97
CA ALA A 23 7.47 -13.70 -15.80
C ALA A 23 7.54 -15.21 -16.01
N ASN A 24 7.75 -15.64 -17.27
CA ASN A 24 7.89 -17.05 -17.61
C ASN A 24 9.36 -17.47 -17.74
N SER A 25 9.60 -18.76 -17.95
CA SER A 25 10.94 -19.35 -18.14
C SER A 25 11.69 -18.85 -19.39
N GLN A 26 11.00 -18.17 -20.31
CA GLN A 26 11.59 -17.53 -21.50
C GLN A 26 11.88 -16.03 -21.24
N ASN A 27 11.77 -15.56 -20.00
CA ASN A 27 11.93 -14.16 -19.59
C ASN A 27 10.92 -13.19 -20.26
N GLN A 28 9.79 -13.72 -20.70
CA GLN A 28 8.71 -12.87 -21.18
C GLN A 28 7.88 -12.37 -19.99
N LEU A 29 7.55 -11.09 -20.02
CA LEU A 29 6.72 -10.42 -19.02
C LEU A 29 5.28 -10.35 -19.48
N MET A 30 4.35 -10.43 -18.54
CA MET A 30 2.92 -10.25 -18.80
C MET A 30 2.26 -9.49 -17.66
N VAL A 31 1.54 -8.43 -18.01
CA VAL A 31 0.67 -7.69 -17.10
C VAL A 31 -0.71 -7.55 -17.76
N ARG A 32 -1.77 -7.97 -17.06
CA ARG A 32 -3.15 -7.86 -17.54
C ARG A 32 -3.36 -8.37 -18.98
N ASN A 33 -2.80 -9.54 -19.32
CA ASN A 33 -2.85 -10.16 -20.65
C ASN A 33 -2.05 -9.44 -21.76
N VAL A 34 -1.29 -8.41 -21.42
CA VAL A 34 -0.32 -7.78 -22.33
C VAL A 34 1.03 -8.44 -22.12
N VAL A 35 1.57 -9.05 -23.18
CA VAL A 35 2.90 -9.69 -23.18
C VAL A 35 3.91 -8.69 -23.75
N PHE A 36 5.05 -8.55 -23.09
CA PHE A 36 6.12 -7.66 -23.48
C PHE A 36 7.48 -8.22 -23.04
N SER A 37 8.58 -7.66 -23.56
CA SER A 37 9.94 -8.11 -23.23
C SER A 37 10.76 -7.00 -22.55
N ASP A 38 10.26 -5.77 -22.58
CA ASP A 38 10.94 -4.61 -22.01
C ASP A 38 10.44 -4.34 -20.59
N PRO A 39 11.23 -4.57 -19.53
CA PRO A 39 10.83 -4.34 -18.15
C PRO A 39 10.42 -2.89 -17.85
N ASP A 40 10.94 -1.89 -18.58
CA ASP A 40 10.63 -0.47 -18.37
C ASP A 40 9.12 -0.19 -18.55
N MET A 41 8.41 -1.02 -19.32
CA MET A 41 6.96 -0.93 -19.45
C MET A 41 6.19 -1.20 -18.16
N ILE A 42 6.80 -1.82 -17.16
CA ILE A 42 6.17 -2.12 -15.87
C ILE A 42 5.75 -0.84 -15.16
N SER A 43 6.57 0.20 -15.23
CA SER A 43 6.31 1.49 -14.58
C SER A 43 5.00 2.10 -15.06
N ASP A 44 4.68 2.05 -16.35
CA ASP A 44 3.43 2.57 -16.90
C ASP A 44 2.19 1.85 -16.31
N PHE A 45 2.27 0.52 -16.14
CA PHE A 45 1.18 -0.24 -15.51
C PHE A 45 0.98 0.14 -14.05
N ILE A 46 2.07 0.41 -13.32
CA ILE A 46 2.03 0.81 -11.92
C ILE A 46 1.44 2.22 -11.78
N LEU A 47 1.88 3.16 -12.59
CA LEU A 47 1.34 4.52 -12.61
C LEU A 47 -0.18 4.49 -12.85
N ARG A 48 -0.61 3.74 -13.87
CA ARG A 48 -2.04 3.59 -14.17
C ARG A 48 -2.82 2.89 -13.05
N PHE A 49 -2.23 1.90 -12.38
CA PHE A 49 -2.85 1.18 -11.28
C PHE A 49 -3.22 2.12 -10.12
N TYR A 50 -2.34 3.08 -9.79
CA TYR A 50 -2.59 4.04 -8.72
C TYR A 50 -3.40 5.26 -9.17
N GLN A 51 -3.24 5.71 -10.40
CA GLN A 51 -3.80 7.00 -10.83
C GLN A 51 -5.18 6.91 -11.47
N THR A 52 -5.53 5.81 -12.14
CA THR A 52 -6.76 5.75 -12.93
C THR A 52 -8.02 6.00 -12.09
N SER A 53 -8.17 5.32 -10.96
CA SER A 53 -9.33 5.51 -10.09
C SER A 53 -9.21 6.74 -9.16
N GLU A 54 -8.01 7.31 -9.00
CA GLU A 54 -7.80 8.55 -8.26
C GLU A 54 -8.31 9.76 -9.07
N ILE A 55 -8.01 9.79 -10.36
CA ILE A 55 -8.33 10.92 -11.25
C ILE A 55 -9.79 10.87 -11.69
N GLU A 56 -10.27 9.71 -12.08
CA GLU A 56 -11.63 9.49 -12.52
C GLU A 56 -12.51 9.08 -11.34
N ASN A 57 -13.43 9.91 -10.92
CA ASN A 57 -14.42 9.58 -9.88
C ASN A 57 -15.35 8.39 -10.26
N LYS A 58 -15.02 7.68 -11.34
CA LYS A 58 -15.71 6.47 -11.79
C LYS A 58 -14.74 5.30 -11.67
N PRO A 59 -15.03 4.30 -10.83
CA PRO A 59 -14.19 3.12 -10.73
C PRO A 59 -14.25 2.36 -12.07
N GLU A 60 -13.18 2.38 -12.83
CA GLU A 60 -13.02 1.44 -13.92
C GLU A 60 -13.01 0.00 -13.38
N GLU A 61 -13.60 -0.93 -14.10
CA GLU A 61 -13.82 -2.31 -13.66
C GLU A 61 -12.53 -3.03 -13.25
N ASN A 62 -11.41 -2.66 -13.86
CA ASN A 62 -10.11 -3.32 -13.67
C ASN A 62 -9.13 -2.58 -12.75
N PHE A 63 -9.56 -1.50 -12.08
CA PHE A 63 -8.70 -0.71 -11.20
C PHE A 63 -9.22 -0.69 -9.77
N PRO A 64 -8.32 -0.56 -8.77
CA PRO A 64 -8.69 -0.54 -7.36
C PRO A 64 -9.71 0.57 -7.06
N LEU A 65 -10.59 0.30 -6.11
CA LEU A 65 -11.45 1.33 -5.53
C LEU A 65 -10.65 2.19 -4.56
N TYR A 66 -11.16 3.39 -4.33
CA TYR A 66 -10.67 4.30 -3.30
C TYR A 66 -11.72 4.44 -2.20
N SER A 67 -11.27 4.39 -0.96
CA SER A 67 -12.04 4.72 0.22
C SER A 67 -11.69 6.13 0.70
N THR A 68 -12.62 6.74 1.42
CA THR A 68 -12.44 8.08 1.97
C THR A 68 -12.34 8.02 3.49
N ALA A 69 -11.27 8.59 4.04
CA ALA A 69 -11.10 8.78 5.47
C ALA A 69 -11.30 10.27 5.83
N THR A 70 -12.04 10.53 6.89
CA THR A 70 -12.21 11.86 7.49
C THR A 70 -11.68 11.88 8.91
N VAL A 71 -11.42 13.05 9.47
CA VAL A 71 -11.01 13.18 10.89
C VAL A 71 -12.06 12.55 11.82
N GLY A 72 -13.35 12.81 11.55
CA GLY A 72 -14.44 12.24 12.37
C GLY A 72 -14.50 10.71 12.30
N LEU A 73 -14.28 10.12 11.12
CA LEU A 73 -14.17 8.66 10.98
C LEU A 73 -12.98 8.11 11.76
N CYS A 74 -11.83 8.78 11.71
CA CYS A 74 -10.64 8.37 12.47
C CYS A 74 -10.94 8.40 13.98
N ASP A 75 -11.57 9.46 14.49
CA ASP A 75 -11.94 9.57 15.89
C ASP A 75 -12.90 8.47 16.34
N LEU A 76 -13.92 8.18 15.53
CA LEU A 76 -14.85 7.08 15.79
C LEU A 76 -14.13 5.74 15.89
N ARG A 77 -13.28 5.43 14.92
CA ARG A 77 -12.53 4.15 14.88
C ARG A 77 -11.54 4.03 16.04
N MET A 78 -10.89 5.11 16.42
CA MET A 78 -9.98 5.11 17.58
C MET A 78 -10.76 4.86 18.89
N ALA A 79 -11.93 5.47 19.07
CA ALA A 79 -12.77 5.23 20.25
C ALA A 79 -13.29 3.76 20.31
N GLU A 80 -13.70 3.19 19.17
CA GLU A 80 -14.08 1.77 19.08
C GLU A 80 -12.90 0.82 19.46
N LEU A 81 -11.69 1.17 19.03
CA LEU A 81 -10.49 0.38 19.33
C LEU A 81 -10.05 0.54 20.78
N GLU A 82 -10.19 1.71 21.37
CA GLU A 82 -9.88 1.96 22.79
C GLU A 82 -10.74 1.07 23.69
N ALA A 83 -12.06 0.97 23.42
CA ALA A 83 -12.94 0.05 24.15
C ALA A 83 -12.49 -1.42 24.04
N LYS A 84 -12.04 -1.85 22.87
CA LYS A 84 -11.51 -3.21 22.64
C LYS A 84 -10.16 -3.45 23.34
N ILE A 85 -9.30 -2.44 23.39
CA ILE A 85 -8.03 -2.46 24.11
C ILE A 85 -8.29 -2.66 25.62
N GLU A 86 -9.24 -1.90 26.19
CA GLU A 86 -9.61 -2.05 27.61
C GLU A 86 -10.18 -3.44 27.92
N GLU A 87 -11.00 -3.99 27.01
CA GLU A 87 -11.56 -5.34 27.17
C GLU A 87 -10.45 -6.42 27.10
N ALA A 88 -9.55 -6.30 26.11
CA ALA A 88 -8.42 -7.22 25.95
C ALA A 88 -7.46 -7.17 27.15
N ASP A 89 -7.23 -6.01 27.72
CA ASP A 89 -6.39 -5.81 28.91
C ASP A 89 -7.02 -6.49 30.15
N LYS A 90 -8.32 -6.30 30.38
CA LYS A 90 -9.05 -6.90 31.49
C LYS A 90 -8.98 -8.44 31.49
N VAL A 91 -8.93 -9.07 30.32
CA VAL A 91 -8.85 -10.52 30.18
C VAL A 91 -7.42 -11.04 29.98
N GLY A 92 -6.42 -10.15 29.93
CA GLY A 92 -5.01 -10.48 29.74
C GLY A 92 -4.68 -11.02 28.35
N ALA A 93 -5.46 -10.68 27.33
CA ALA A 93 -5.30 -11.14 25.95
C ALA A 93 -4.22 -10.34 25.20
N THR A 94 -2.95 -10.62 25.47
CA THR A 94 -1.78 -9.85 25.00
C THR A 94 -1.73 -9.69 23.46
N ASP A 95 -2.10 -10.72 22.70
CA ASP A 95 -2.05 -10.65 21.23
C ASP A 95 -3.15 -9.75 20.67
N LEU A 96 -4.35 -9.79 21.25
CA LEU A 96 -5.44 -8.86 20.89
C LEU A 96 -5.09 -7.42 21.28
N LEU A 97 -4.44 -7.23 22.42
CA LEU A 97 -3.95 -5.92 22.88
C LEU A 97 -3.00 -5.30 21.85
N LYS A 98 -2.00 -6.05 21.40
CA LYS A 98 -1.06 -5.61 20.36
C LYS A 98 -1.77 -5.29 19.06
N PHE A 99 -2.69 -6.16 18.64
CA PHE A 99 -3.45 -5.98 17.39
C PHE A 99 -4.29 -4.71 17.42
N PHE A 100 -5.08 -4.49 18.47
CA PHE A 100 -5.93 -3.29 18.57
C PHE A 100 -5.13 -2.01 18.77
N SER A 101 -4.01 -2.06 19.53
CA SER A 101 -3.12 -0.92 19.69
C SER A 101 -2.49 -0.51 18.35
N SER A 102 -1.98 -1.45 17.58
CA SER A 102 -1.43 -1.18 16.24
C SER A 102 -2.49 -0.61 15.30
N ALA A 103 -3.72 -1.13 15.34
CA ALA A 103 -4.83 -0.60 14.54
C ALA A 103 -5.19 0.84 14.96
N SER A 104 -5.16 1.16 16.26
CA SER A 104 -5.39 2.52 16.77
C SER A 104 -4.31 3.50 16.32
N GLU A 105 -3.04 3.07 16.35
CA GLU A 105 -1.91 3.87 15.83
C GLU A 105 -2.08 4.18 14.34
N GLU A 106 -2.51 3.22 13.52
CA GLU A 106 -2.79 3.43 12.09
C GLU A 106 -3.90 4.47 11.86
N TRP A 107 -4.98 4.46 12.64
CA TRP A 107 -6.01 5.47 12.54
C TRP A 107 -5.54 6.85 13.01
N ASN A 108 -4.71 6.91 14.05
CA ASN A 108 -4.08 8.15 14.49
C ASN A 108 -3.13 8.73 13.43
N LYS A 109 -2.35 7.86 12.78
CA LYS A 109 -1.49 8.22 11.64
C LYS A 109 -2.32 8.83 10.50
N LYS A 110 -3.45 8.22 10.12
CA LYS A 110 -4.36 8.76 9.11
C LYS A 110 -4.95 10.11 9.53
N LYS A 111 -5.37 10.26 10.78
CA LYS A 111 -5.88 11.52 11.31
C LYS A 111 -4.87 12.65 11.19
N LYS A 112 -3.60 12.40 11.54
CA LYS A 112 -2.51 13.35 11.35
C LYS A 112 -2.27 13.67 9.88
N ALA A 113 -2.28 12.66 9.01
CA ALA A 113 -2.14 12.82 7.57
C ALA A 113 -3.24 13.69 6.95
N ILE A 114 -4.51 13.52 7.36
CA ILE A 114 -5.63 14.36 6.89
C ILE A 114 -5.42 15.83 7.30
N ARG A 115 -5.01 16.07 8.53
CA ARG A 115 -4.73 17.42 9.03
C ARG A 115 -3.57 18.07 8.28
N LEU A 116 -2.50 17.30 8.02
CA LEU A 116 -1.35 17.76 7.26
C LEU A 116 -1.71 18.06 5.80
N TYR A 117 -2.56 17.21 5.20
CA TYR A 117 -3.03 17.36 3.83
C TYR A 117 -3.87 18.63 3.63
N GLY A 118 -4.46 19.16 4.71
CA GLY A 118 -5.25 20.39 4.68
C GLY A 118 -6.58 20.27 3.93
N LYS A 119 -7.01 19.05 3.60
CA LYS A 119 -8.32 18.75 3.00
C LYS A 119 -9.26 18.17 4.04
N SER A 120 -10.57 18.21 3.78
CA SER A 120 -11.58 17.61 4.66
C SER A 120 -11.52 16.08 4.72
N GLU A 121 -10.93 15.48 3.70
CA GLU A 121 -10.88 14.03 3.50
C GLU A 121 -9.56 13.59 2.85
N LEU A 122 -9.17 12.35 3.13
CA LEU A 122 -8.07 11.65 2.51
C LEU A 122 -8.62 10.47 1.72
N ARG A 123 -8.34 10.43 0.42
CA ARG A 123 -8.67 9.28 -0.42
C ARG A 123 -7.50 8.30 -0.39
N GLU A 124 -7.77 7.08 -0.01
CA GLU A 124 -6.77 6.00 0.03
C GLU A 124 -7.20 4.84 -0.85
N ILE A 125 -6.24 4.25 -1.55
CA ILE A 125 -6.47 3.04 -2.34
C ILE A 125 -6.92 1.89 -1.42
N ASP A 126 -7.79 1.01 -1.92
CA ASP A 126 -8.27 -0.17 -1.19
C ASP A 126 -7.14 -0.87 -0.45
N LYS A 127 -7.40 -1.30 0.79
CA LYS A 127 -6.38 -1.96 1.64
C LYS A 127 -5.88 -3.29 1.05
N GLN A 128 -6.69 -3.95 0.24
CA GLN A 128 -6.33 -5.19 -0.45
C GLN A 128 -5.58 -4.94 -1.76
N ALA A 129 -5.51 -3.67 -2.23
CA ALA A 129 -4.79 -3.35 -3.45
C ALA A 129 -3.29 -3.61 -3.28
N HIS A 130 -2.73 -4.44 -4.16
CA HIS A 130 -1.32 -4.81 -4.13
C HIS A 130 -0.77 -5.16 -5.51
N ILE A 131 0.55 -5.09 -5.63
CA ILE A 131 1.30 -5.58 -6.78
C ILE A 131 1.71 -7.01 -6.46
N ARG A 132 1.37 -7.96 -7.33
CA ARG A 132 1.71 -9.37 -7.19
C ARG A 132 2.72 -9.78 -8.22
N ILE A 133 3.88 -10.27 -7.78
CA ILE A 133 4.95 -10.77 -8.64
C ILE A 133 4.82 -12.29 -8.70
N GLU A 134 4.61 -12.83 -9.90
CA GLU A 134 4.50 -14.26 -10.18
C GLU A 134 5.63 -14.67 -11.14
N VAL A 135 6.69 -15.25 -10.62
CA VAL A 135 7.88 -15.64 -11.41
C VAL A 135 8.04 -17.14 -11.39
N GLN A 136 8.12 -17.76 -12.58
CA GLN A 136 8.39 -19.18 -12.70
C GLN A 136 9.83 -19.50 -12.23
N GLU A 137 10.01 -20.69 -11.63
CA GLU A 137 11.29 -21.12 -11.03
C GLU A 137 12.47 -21.06 -12.00
N ALA A 138 12.24 -21.29 -13.28
CA ALA A 138 13.28 -21.26 -14.33
C ALA A 138 13.54 -19.86 -14.91
N THR A 139 12.89 -18.82 -14.40
CA THR A 139 13.11 -17.43 -14.85
C THR A 139 14.47 -16.93 -14.36
N ALA A 140 15.19 -16.17 -15.20
CA ALA A 140 16.46 -15.59 -14.81
C ALA A 140 16.33 -14.64 -13.62
N TYR A 141 17.22 -14.76 -12.64
CA TYR A 141 17.25 -13.88 -11.46
C TYR A 141 17.35 -12.39 -11.82
N SER A 142 18.03 -12.07 -12.92
CA SER A 142 18.13 -10.69 -13.43
C SER A 142 16.75 -10.09 -13.76
N ILE A 143 15.85 -10.86 -14.34
CA ILE A 143 14.47 -10.40 -14.64
C ILE A 143 13.69 -10.13 -13.36
N PHE A 144 13.81 -11.01 -12.36
CA PHE A 144 13.21 -10.80 -11.05
C PHE A 144 13.69 -9.48 -10.41
N THR A 145 15.01 -9.23 -10.44
CA THR A 145 15.60 -7.99 -9.91
C THR A 145 15.12 -6.76 -10.69
N GLN A 146 15.04 -6.86 -12.02
CA GLN A 146 14.52 -5.76 -12.85
C GLN A 146 13.07 -5.44 -12.53
N ILE A 147 12.21 -6.45 -12.38
CA ILE A 147 10.81 -6.24 -11.97
C ILE A 147 10.73 -5.44 -10.65
N HIS A 148 11.53 -5.82 -9.65
CA HIS A 148 11.57 -5.10 -8.37
C HIS A 148 12.03 -3.66 -8.51
N ASN A 149 13.09 -3.42 -9.29
CA ASN A 149 13.60 -2.07 -9.52
C ASN A 149 12.56 -1.18 -10.20
N GLU A 150 11.90 -1.67 -11.26
CA GLU A 150 10.85 -0.93 -11.94
C GLU A 150 9.66 -0.59 -11.03
N ILE A 151 9.26 -1.53 -10.17
CA ILE A 151 8.20 -1.27 -9.18
C ILE A 151 8.64 -0.19 -8.20
N GLU A 152 9.85 -0.30 -7.66
CA GLU A 152 10.36 0.67 -6.69
C GLU A 152 10.49 2.07 -7.32
N GLU A 153 11.07 2.17 -8.51
CA GLU A 153 11.23 3.42 -9.24
C GLU A 153 9.88 4.09 -9.54
N ALA A 154 8.90 3.34 -10.04
CA ALA A 154 7.57 3.88 -10.32
C ALA A 154 6.86 4.38 -9.05
N VAL A 155 6.92 3.65 -7.94
CA VAL A 155 6.33 4.07 -6.68
C VAL A 155 7.04 5.31 -6.11
N VAL A 156 8.36 5.35 -6.21
CA VAL A 156 9.16 6.52 -5.78
C VAL A 156 8.84 7.74 -6.64
N GLU A 157 8.64 7.58 -7.94
CA GLU A 157 8.22 8.67 -8.83
C GLU A 157 6.86 9.26 -8.44
N LEU A 158 5.85 8.40 -8.20
CA LEU A 158 4.55 8.82 -7.70
C LEU A 158 4.67 9.62 -6.40
N ARG A 159 5.43 9.10 -5.45
CA ARG A 159 5.67 9.73 -4.15
C ARG A 159 6.43 11.06 -4.28
N ASN A 160 7.46 11.11 -5.12
CA ASN A 160 8.22 12.33 -5.38
C ASN A 160 7.34 13.41 -6.01
N THR A 161 6.55 13.05 -7.01
CA THR A 161 5.64 13.97 -7.70
C THR A 161 4.61 14.55 -6.73
N LYS A 162 3.97 13.70 -5.93
CA LYS A 162 2.96 14.14 -4.97
C LYS A 162 3.55 14.95 -3.83
N CYS A 163 4.72 14.58 -3.34
CA CYS A 163 5.42 15.33 -2.29
C CYS A 163 5.83 16.73 -2.78
N LYS A 164 6.34 16.84 -4.01
CA LYS A 164 6.63 18.14 -4.63
C LYS A 164 5.38 19.00 -4.80
N GLU A 165 4.26 18.40 -5.23
CA GLU A 165 2.98 19.11 -5.36
C GLU A 165 2.52 19.72 -4.03
N LEU A 166 2.62 18.95 -2.93
CA LEU A 166 2.07 19.34 -1.63
C LEU A 166 3.04 20.18 -0.78
N PHE A 167 4.33 19.89 -0.85
CA PHE A 167 5.34 20.45 0.07
C PHE A 167 6.51 21.16 -0.62
N GLY A 168 6.56 21.18 -1.96
CA GLY A 168 7.59 21.84 -2.74
C GLY A 168 8.92 21.09 -2.86
N GLU A 169 9.03 19.91 -2.25
CA GLU A 169 10.25 19.08 -2.26
C GLU A 169 9.93 17.59 -2.51
N PRO A 170 10.88 16.81 -3.09
CA PRO A 170 10.63 15.39 -3.38
C PRO A 170 10.62 14.54 -2.11
N TYR A 171 9.83 13.46 -2.14
CA TYR A 171 9.75 12.47 -1.06
C TYR A 171 11.12 11.90 -0.67
N THR A 172 11.99 11.64 -1.65
CA THR A 172 13.34 11.09 -1.41
C THR A 172 14.20 12.01 -0.56
N LEU A 173 14.08 13.34 -0.73
CA LEU A 173 14.80 14.32 0.07
C LEU A 173 14.27 14.36 1.51
N VAL A 174 12.95 14.37 1.69
CA VAL A 174 12.31 14.30 3.03
C VAL A 174 12.74 13.02 3.75
N LYS A 175 12.73 11.88 3.05
CA LYS A 175 13.16 10.58 3.61
C LYS A 175 14.63 10.59 4.01
N GLN A 176 15.51 11.17 3.21
CA GLN A 176 16.92 11.32 3.54
C GLN A 176 17.11 12.15 4.80
N ARG A 177 16.45 13.30 4.92
CA ARG A 177 16.51 14.18 6.09
C ARG A 177 15.95 13.48 7.35
N TYR A 178 14.81 12.81 7.23
CA TYR A 178 14.24 12.04 8.33
C TYR A 178 15.20 10.95 8.85
N ASN A 179 15.90 10.25 7.94
CA ASN A 179 16.88 9.23 8.32
C ASN A 179 18.11 9.80 9.07
N GLN A 180 18.41 11.09 8.87
CA GLN A 180 19.52 11.76 9.56
C GLN A 180 19.09 12.33 10.90
N ASP A 181 17.95 13.03 10.95
CA ASP A 181 17.59 13.89 12.09
C ASP A 181 16.35 13.37 12.85
N SER A 182 15.62 12.39 12.30
CA SER A 182 14.37 11.84 12.88
C SER A 182 13.32 12.91 13.19
N ASP A 183 13.23 13.97 12.34
CA ASP A 183 12.31 15.08 12.54
C ASP A 183 10.84 14.61 12.47
N ALA A 184 10.02 15.08 13.43
CA ALA A 184 8.62 14.68 13.54
C ALA A 184 7.77 15.17 12.36
N ARG A 185 8.09 16.34 11.78
CA ARG A 185 7.39 16.89 10.62
C ARG A 185 7.67 16.09 9.37
N ASP A 186 8.93 15.71 9.16
CA ASP A 186 9.32 14.83 8.06
C ASP A 186 8.61 13.47 8.16
N LYS A 187 8.52 12.91 9.37
CA LYS A 187 7.75 11.68 9.62
C LYS A 187 6.30 11.79 9.19
N GLU A 188 5.62 12.89 9.54
CA GLU A 188 4.23 13.12 9.15
C GLU A 188 4.06 13.26 7.62
N ILE A 189 5.01 13.91 6.94
CA ILE A 189 5.02 14.03 5.47
C ILE A 189 5.19 12.64 4.84
N LEU A 190 6.17 11.85 5.30
CA LEU A 190 6.39 10.49 4.81
C LEU A 190 5.15 9.62 5.00
N ASP A 191 4.54 9.68 6.18
CA ASP A 191 3.34 8.91 6.51
C ASP A 191 2.16 9.28 5.59
N LEU A 192 1.93 10.56 5.31
CA LEU A 192 0.90 11.00 4.36
C LEU A 192 1.15 10.44 2.96
N ILE A 193 2.37 10.63 2.44
CA ILE A 193 2.71 10.20 1.07
C ILE A 193 2.63 8.68 0.92
N GLU A 194 3.04 7.93 1.95
CA GLU A 194 2.94 6.46 1.96
C GLU A 194 1.51 5.94 2.09
N ILE A 195 0.62 6.67 2.74
CA ILE A 195 -0.83 6.36 2.74
C ILE A 195 -1.42 6.56 1.34
N LEU A 196 -1.04 7.62 0.64
CA LEU A 196 -1.52 7.91 -0.71
C LEU A 196 -1.03 6.87 -1.73
N TYR A 197 0.24 6.46 -1.63
CA TYR A 197 0.89 5.51 -2.55
C TYR A 197 1.61 4.40 -1.76
N PRO A 198 0.87 3.41 -1.23
CA PRO A 198 1.46 2.31 -0.48
C PRO A 198 2.16 1.32 -1.41
N ALA A 199 3.40 0.94 -1.09
CA ALA A 199 4.13 -0.11 -1.80
C ALA A 199 3.80 -1.49 -1.18
N ARG A 200 2.66 -2.07 -1.53
CA ARG A 200 2.28 -3.42 -1.10
C ARG A 200 2.64 -4.42 -2.20
N ILE A 201 3.70 -5.18 -1.97
CA ILE A 201 4.23 -6.17 -2.92
C ILE A 201 4.07 -7.55 -2.30
N ILE A 202 3.54 -8.50 -3.07
CA ILE A 202 3.40 -9.90 -2.71
C ILE A 202 4.08 -10.75 -3.77
N GLU A 203 5.01 -11.59 -3.35
CA GLU A 203 5.70 -12.53 -4.21
C GLU A 203 5.03 -13.90 -4.12
N VAL A 204 4.73 -14.49 -5.25
CA VAL A 204 4.12 -15.81 -5.36
C VAL A 204 4.90 -16.66 -6.33
N THR A 205 5.33 -17.84 -5.88
CA THR A 205 5.86 -18.85 -6.78
C THR A 205 4.69 -19.68 -7.31
N PRO A 206 4.41 -19.65 -8.62
CA PRO A 206 3.35 -20.47 -9.19
C PRO A 206 3.64 -21.94 -8.92
N LYS A 207 2.67 -22.65 -8.35
CA LYS A 207 2.74 -24.11 -8.29
C LYS A 207 2.52 -24.64 -9.70
N ASN A 208 3.50 -25.40 -10.22
CA ASN A 208 3.39 -26.14 -11.48
C ASN A 208 2.22 -27.12 -11.45
#